data_44593083b18910ec2796350ed2234ceb
#
_entry.id   44593083b18910ec2796350ed2234ceb
#
_cell.length_a   1.000
_cell.length_b   1.000
_cell.length_c   1.000
_cell.angle_alpha   90.00
_cell.angle_beta   90.00
_cell.angle_gamma   90.00
#
_symmetry.space_group_name_H-M   'P 1'
#
loop_
_entity.id
_entity.type
_entity.pdbx_description
1 polymer ?
#
loop_
_entity_poly.entity_id
_entity_poly.type
_entity_poly.pdbx_seq_one_letter_code
_entity_poly.pdbx_strand_id
1 'polypeptide(L)'
;MIKSPLNYTGNKFKLLNQIIPVFPKVQKFADVFCGGLNVGINADADIIFANDRNKSIIEIYEYFRNNNIDEILNEIKRIINFYNLSKTNQEGFLNLRNDYNDNKNPLKLYMLSCYSFNNIIRFNDKSYFNTSFGKNKSSFNKQIEENLLKFVNVLKNKNVIFSSKDFKDFDYENADLIYCDPPYLISDAVYNEKGGWSKQDDADLMQILDAVHQNGKMFALSNVIEHKGLVNEELREWSKKYNTIVLSKTYSNCSYNLKTKSEKTQEVIITNFKRNDLIEEW
;
A
#
# COMPACT_ATOMS: atom_id res chain seq x y z
N MET A 1 -5.35 -14.82 -2.86
CA MET A 1 -4.69 -13.51 -2.67
C MET A 1 -3.88 -13.51 -1.40
N ILE A 2 -2.63 -13.07 -1.47
CA ILE A 2 -1.71 -12.90 -0.34
C ILE A 2 -1.97 -11.56 0.31
N LYS A 3 -2.13 -11.56 1.63
CA LYS A 3 -2.33 -10.34 2.43
C LYS A 3 -1.00 -9.91 3.03
N SER A 4 -0.67 -8.62 2.88
CA SER A 4 0.50 -8.05 3.55
C SER A 4 0.39 -8.18 5.08
N PRO A 5 1.49 -8.43 5.78
CA PRO A 5 1.53 -8.36 7.24
C PRO A 5 1.50 -6.91 7.76
N LEU A 6 1.76 -5.93 6.90
CA LEU A 6 1.63 -4.51 7.24
C LEU A 6 0.21 -4.02 6.95
N ASN A 7 -0.44 -3.47 7.98
CA ASN A 7 -1.71 -2.79 7.80
C ASN A 7 -1.47 -1.32 7.39
N TYR A 8 -0.96 -1.14 6.17
CA TYR A 8 -0.65 0.19 5.65
C TYR A 8 -1.93 0.94 5.28
N THR A 9 -1.99 2.23 5.57
CA THR A 9 -3.15 3.09 5.25
C THR A 9 -3.39 3.10 3.74
N GLY A 10 -4.64 3.03 3.32
CA GLY A 10 -5.00 3.01 1.89
C GLY A 10 -4.79 1.64 1.21
N ASN A 11 -4.42 0.58 1.95
CA ASN A 11 -4.16 -0.71 1.31
C ASN A 11 -5.35 -1.25 0.51
N LYS A 12 -5.04 -1.86 -0.64
CA LYS A 12 -6.01 -2.35 -1.63
C LYS A 12 -6.47 -3.79 -1.41
N PHE A 13 -6.12 -4.44 -0.27
CA PHE A 13 -6.41 -5.86 -0.07
C PHE A 13 -7.88 -6.23 -0.32
N LYS A 14 -8.81 -5.38 0.14
CA LYS A 14 -10.26 -5.61 -0.05
C LYS A 14 -10.72 -5.46 -1.50
N LEU A 15 -9.94 -4.81 -2.34
CA LEU A 15 -10.25 -4.54 -3.74
C LEU A 15 -9.45 -5.42 -4.71
N LEU A 16 -8.54 -6.27 -4.21
CA LEU A 16 -7.67 -7.10 -5.06
C LEU A 16 -8.46 -7.98 -6.04
N ASN A 17 -9.61 -8.52 -5.63
CA ASN A 17 -10.47 -9.32 -6.51
C ASN A 17 -11.05 -8.52 -7.68
N GLN A 18 -11.01 -7.18 -7.63
CA GLN A 18 -11.43 -6.31 -8.72
C GLN A 18 -10.23 -5.72 -9.48
N ILE A 19 -9.10 -5.49 -8.79
CA ILE A 19 -7.90 -4.87 -9.36
C ILE A 19 -7.07 -5.90 -10.13
N ILE A 20 -6.72 -7.04 -9.52
CA ILE A 20 -5.82 -8.01 -10.15
C ILE A 20 -6.36 -8.56 -11.47
N PRO A 21 -7.67 -8.87 -11.63
CA PRO A 21 -8.20 -9.31 -12.91
C PRO A 21 -8.16 -8.26 -14.03
N VAL A 22 -7.90 -6.98 -13.71
CA VAL A 22 -7.71 -5.94 -14.74
C VAL A 22 -6.37 -6.09 -15.44
N PHE A 23 -5.35 -6.60 -14.72
CA PHE A 23 -3.99 -6.65 -15.22
C PHE A 23 -3.77 -7.84 -16.14
N PRO A 24 -3.15 -7.64 -17.32
CA PRO A 24 -2.62 -8.75 -18.10
C PRO A 24 -1.43 -9.38 -17.36
N LYS A 25 -1.12 -10.64 -17.71
CA LYS A 25 0.17 -11.22 -17.36
C LYS A 25 1.28 -10.48 -18.10
N VAL A 26 2.34 -10.09 -17.38
CA VAL A 26 3.49 -9.35 -17.92
C VAL A 26 4.81 -9.95 -17.44
N GLN A 27 5.91 -9.64 -18.09
CA GLN A 27 7.23 -10.04 -17.59
C GLN A 27 7.65 -9.12 -16.43
N LYS A 28 7.41 -7.81 -16.56
CA LYS A 28 7.89 -6.80 -15.60
C LYS A 28 6.74 -5.90 -15.14
N PHE A 29 6.43 -5.98 -13.88
CA PHE A 29 5.41 -5.18 -13.22
C PHE A 29 6.04 -4.18 -12.27
N ALA A 30 5.63 -2.91 -12.31
CA ALA A 30 6.04 -1.89 -11.35
C ALA A 30 4.88 -1.50 -10.43
N ASP A 31 5.08 -1.58 -9.10
CA ASP A 31 4.22 -1.04 -8.05
C ASP A 31 4.91 0.21 -7.48
N VAL A 32 4.59 1.39 -8.05
CA VAL A 32 5.35 2.63 -7.81
C VAL A 32 5.09 3.24 -6.43
N PHE A 33 3.91 2.97 -5.86
CA PHE A 33 3.50 3.38 -4.51
C PHE A 33 3.12 2.14 -3.72
N CYS A 34 4.07 1.22 -3.52
CA CYS A 34 3.75 -0.13 -3.08
C CYS A 34 3.17 -0.22 -1.66
N GLY A 35 3.45 0.75 -0.78
CA GLY A 35 2.91 0.80 0.57
C GLY A 35 2.87 -0.56 1.27
N GLY A 36 1.68 -1.11 1.43
CA GLY A 36 1.47 -2.45 1.97
C GLY A 36 1.84 -3.60 1.04
N LEU A 37 2.33 -3.35 -0.17
CA LEU A 37 2.71 -4.34 -1.21
C LEU A 37 1.59 -5.36 -1.52
N ASN A 38 0.33 -5.01 -1.30
CA ASN A 38 -0.78 -5.93 -1.55
C ASN A 38 -1.04 -6.15 -3.03
N VAL A 39 -0.83 -5.14 -3.88
CA VAL A 39 -1.02 -5.26 -5.33
C VAL A 39 0.17 -5.96 -5.95
N GLY A 40 1.38 -5.45 -5.77
CA GLY A 40 2.59 -6.02 -6.37
C GLY A 40 2.81 -7.49 -6.03
N ILE A 41 2.64 -7.90 -4.75
CA ILE A 41 2.84 -9.32 -4.35
C ILE A 41 1.85 -10.28 -5.02
N ASN A 42 0.68 -9.79 -5.44
CA ASN A 42 -0.36 -10.58 -6.10
C ASN A 42 -0.40 -10.41 -7.62
N ALA A 43 0.42 -9.55 -8.20
CA ALA A 43 0.54 -9.40 -9.64
C ALA A 43 1.12 -10.67 -10.29
N ASP A 44 0.61 -11.03 -11.48
CA ASP A 44 1.15 -12.14 -12.29
C ASP A 44 2.27 -11.60 -13.19
N ALA A 45 3.48 -11.58 -12.64
CA ALA A 45 4.67 -11.07 -13.29
C ALA A 45 5.91 -11.87 -12.88
N ASP A 46 6.89 -11.94 -13.79
CA ASP A 46 8.17 -12.62 -13.55
C ASP A 46 9.09 -11.77 -12.65
N ILE A 47 9.05 -10.44 -12.83
CA ILE A 47 9.82 -9.45 -12.05
C ILE A 47 8.86 -8.37 -11.55
N ILE A 48 8.95 -8.05 -10.27
CA ILE A 48 8.16 -7.00 -9.62
C ILE A 48 9.12 -5.91 -9.13
N PHE A 49 8.98 -4.69 -9.65
CA PHE A 49 9.63 -3.51 -9.10
C PHE A 49 8.69 -2.89 -8.05
N ALA A 50 9.05 -3.00 -6.78
CA ALA A 50 8.27 -2.46 -5.68
C ALA A 50 8.97 -1.21 -5.13
N ASN A 51 8.35 -0.06 -5.35
CA ASN A 51 8.88 1.23 -4.91
C ASN A 51 7.95 1.88 -3.89
N ASP A 52 8.52 2.53 -2.89
CA ASP A 52 7.81 3.43 -2.00
C ASP A 52 8.76 4.52 -1.49
N ARG A 53 8.32 5.77 -1.51
CA ARG A 53 9.10 6.89 -0.97
C ARG A 53 9.49 6.69 0.51
N ASN A 54 8.69 5.96 1.26
CA ASN A 54 8.96 5.62 2.66
C ASN A 54 9.99 4.49 2.76
N LYS A 55 11.27 4.85 2.83
CA LYS A 55 12.38 3.91 2.94
C LYS A 55 12.20 2.89 4.08
N SER A 56 11.61 3.30 5.21
CA SER A 56 11.41 2.41 6.35
C SER A 56 10.46 1.25 6.06
N ILE A 57 9.51 1.42 5.13
CA ILE A 57 8.64 0.32 4.68
C ILE A 57 9.42 -0.65 3.81
N ILE A 58 10.23 -0.14 2.90
CA ILE A 58 11.09 -0.96 2.04
C ILE A 58 12.07 -1.78 2.88
N GLU A 59 12.70 -1.17 3.89
CA GLU A 59 13.61 -1.87 4.81
C GLU A 59 12.93 -3.04 5.56
N ILE A 60 11.64 -2.95 5.89
CA ILE A 60 10.88 -4.06 6.48
C ILE A 60 10.78 -5.23 5.48
N TYR A 61 10.45 -4.97 4.22
CA TYR A 61 10.34 -6.02 3.21
C TYR A 61 11.69 -6.65 2.87
N GLU A 62 12.74 -5.85 2.78
CA GLU A 62 14.10 -6.35 2.61
C GLU A 62 14.53 -7.22 3.78
N TYR A 63 14.21 -6.83 5.01
CA TYR A 63 14.46 -7.64 6.19
C TYR A 63 13.73 -8.99 6.11
N PHE A 64 12.44 -8.99 5.75
CA PHE A 64 11.67 -10.22 5.59
C PHE A 64 12.21 -11.14 4.48
N ARG A 65 12.67 -10.57 3.38
CA ARG A 65 13.25 -11.35 2.28
C ARG A 65 14.59 -11.98 2.64
N ASN A 66 15.43 -11.24 3.35
CA ASN A 66 16.82 -11.61 3.58
C ASN A 66 17.03 -12.53 4.80
N ASN A 67 16.06 -12.62 5.71
CA ASN A 67 16.19 -13.43 6.93
C ASN A 67 15.33 -14.71 6.86
N ASN A 68 15.73 -15.75 7.57
CA ASN A 68 14.95 -16.98 7.67
C ASN A 68 13.66 -16.71 8.49
N ILE A 69 12.56 -17.35 8.12
CA ILE A 69 11.26 -17.14 8.78
C ILE A 69 11.29 -17.54 10.26
N ASP A 70 11.98 -18.61 10.61
CA ASP A 70 12.11 -19.04 12.00
C ASP A 70 12.93 -18.03 12.82
N GLU A 71 13.98 -17.45 12.22
CA GLU A 71 14.78 -16.37 12.82
C GLU A 71 13.92 -15.13 13.05
N ILE A 72 13.10 -14.72 12.06
CA ILE A 72 12.15 -13.61 12.18
C ILE A 72 11.19 -13.85 13.34
N LEU A 73 10.58 -15.03 13.42
CA LEU A 73 9.61 -15.36 14.48
C LEU A 73 10.27 -15.42 15.86
N ASN A 74 11.49 -15.98 15.94
CA ASN A 74 12.23 -16.02 17.19
C ASN A 74 12.58 -14.61 17.68
N GLU A 75 13.01 -13.74 16.78
CA GLU A 75 13.31 -12.35 17.12
C GLU A 75 12.05 -11.56 17.51
N ILE A 76 10.92 -11.77 16.83
CA ILE A 76 9.61 -11.23 17.24
C ILE A 76 9.29 -11.63 18.68
N LYS A 77 9.45 -12.92 19.04
CA LYS A 77 9.21 -13.41 20.40
C LYS A 77 10.16 -12.77 21.41
N ARG A 78 11.44 -12.58 21.04
CA ARG A 78 12.42 -11.88 21.90
C ARG A 78 12.01 -10.42 22.16
N ILE A 79 11.60 -9.70 21.11
CA ILE A 79 11.12 -8.30 21.25
C ILE A 79 9.88 -8.26 22.15
N ILE A 80 8.90 -9.15 21.94
CA ILE A 80 7.69 -9.22 22.77
C ILE A 80 8.06 -9.44 24.24
N ASN A 81 8.92 -10.40 24.53
CA ASN A 81 9.31 -10.74 25.90
C ASN A 81 10.16 -9.63 26.54
N PHE A 82 11.14 -9.07 25.82
CA PHE A 82 12.04 -8.06 26.34
C PHE A 82 11.32 -6.77 26.74
N TYR A 83 10.38 -6.30 25.91
CA TYR A 83 9.57 -5.11 26.20
C TYR A 83 8.25 -5.45 26.91
N ASN A 84 7.98 -6.73 27.23
CA ASN A 84 6.72 -7.19 27.80
C ASN A 84 5.51 -6.65 27.01
N LEU A 85 5.55 -6.75 25.66
CA LEU A 85 4.52 -6.19 24.80
C LEU A 85 3.21 -6.93 24.97
N SER A 86 2.14 -6.18 25.20
CA SER A 86 0.78 -6.71 25.29
C SER A 86 -0.24 -5.65 24.87
N LYS A 87 -1.51 -6.03 24.71
CA LYS A 87 -2.60 -5.09 24.41
C LYS A 87 -2.82 -4.00 25.46
N THR A 88 -2.29 -4.19 26.65
CA THR A 88 -2.52 -3.31 27.81
C THR A 88 -1.23 -2.65 28.33
N ASN A 89 -0.05 -3.15 27.94
CA ASN A 89 1.21 -2.60 28.41
C ASN A 89 1.69 -1.43 27.53
N GLN A 90 1.24 -0.23 27.87
CA GLN A 90 1.66 1.00 27.19
C GLN A 90 3.13 1.32 27.45
N GLU A 91 3.65 1.04 28.66
CA GLU A 91 5.05 1.32 29.01
C GLU A 91 6.01 0.52 28.13
N GLY A 92 5.77 -0.78 27.97
CA GLY A 92 6.56 -1.62 27.06
C GLY A 92 6.56 -1.12 25.62
N PHE A 93 5.39 -0.67 25.12
CA PHE A 93 5.30 -0.05 23.79
C PHE A 93 6.14 1.24 23.69
N LEU A 94 6.09 2.09 24.72
CA LEU A 94 6.86 3.35 24.74
C LEU A 94 8.38 3.07 24.79
N ASN A 95 8.81 2.07 25.55
CA ASN A 95 10.20 1.65 25.62
C ASN A 95 10.70 1.13 24.27
N LEU A 96 9.92 0.26 23.60
CA LEU A 96 10.22 -0.17 22.23
C LEU A 96 10.29 1.01 21.25
N ARG A 97 9.38 1.98 21.38
CA ARG A 97 9.35 3.17 20.52
C ARG A 97 10.58 4.06 20.71
N ASN A 98 11.01 4.28 21.93
CA ASN A 98 12.20 5.06 22.26
C ASN A 98 13.44 4.37 21.69
N ASP A 99 13.62 3.08 21.96
CA ASP A 99 14.74 2.30 21.44
C ASP A 99 14.76 2.27 19.89
N TYR A 100 13.61 2.11 19.23
CA TYR A 100 13.54 2.23 17.78
C TYR A 100 13.93 3.64 17.30
N ASN A 101 13.52 4.68 17.98
CA ASN A 101 13.83 6.04 17.59
C ASN A 101 15.32 6.36 17.75
N ASP A 102 15.99 5.77 18.73
CA ASP A 102 17.43 5.90 18.95
C ASP A 102 18.24 5.02 18.01
N ASN A 103 17.75 3.80 17.71
CA ASN A 103 18.42 2.83 16.85
C ASN A 103 17.41 2.16 15.91
N LYS A 104 17.35 2.68 14.67
CA LYS A 104 16.42 2.22 13.64
C LYS A 104 16.64 0.74 13.32
N ASN A 105 15.60 -0.07 13.50
CA ASN A 105 15.60 -1.49 13.16
C ASN A 105 14.28 -1.85 12.48
N PRO A 106 14.29 -2.47 11.28
CA PRO A 106 13.07 -2.76 10.53
C PRO A 106 12.07 -3.64 11.30
N LEU A 107 12.56 -4.65 12.03
CA LEU A 107 11.67 -5.54 12.77
C LEU A 107 11.06 -4.86 13.99
N LYS A 108 11.80 -3.97 14.69
CA LYS A 108 11.22 -3.13 15.75
C LYS A 108 10.11 -2.22 15.21
N LEU A 109 10.31 -1.63 14.01
CA LEU A 109 9.28 -0.83 13.37
C LEU A 109 8.03 -1.65 13.03
N TYR A 110 8.23 -2.85 12.49
CA TYR A 110 7.12 -3.78 12.25
C TYR A 110 6.36 -4.10 13.54
N MET A 111 7.07 -4.39 14.63
CA MET A 111 6.45 -4.65 15.93
C MET A 111 5.71 -3.41 16.46
N LEU A 112 6.29 -2.22 16.35
CA LEU A 112 5.60 -0.98 16.68
C LEU A 112 4.30 -0.82 15.89
N SER A 113 4.30 -1.13 14.60
CA SER A 113 3.08 -1.08 13.80
C SER A 113 2.01 -2.04 14.31
N CYS A 114 2.40 -3.26 14.74
CA CYS A 114 1.46 -4.26 15.28
C CYS A 114 0.78 -3.82 16.58
N TYR A 115 1.43 -2.97 17.39
CA TYR A 115 0.91 -2.52 18.68
C TYR A 115 0.42 -1.07 18.66
N SER A 116 0.57 -0.34 17.57
CA SER A 116 0.13 1.05 17.44
C SER A 116 -1.38 1.17 17.19
N PHE A 117 -1.92 2.35 17.43
CA PHE A 117 -3.32 2.69 17.15
C PHE A 117 -3.60 2.52 15.65
N ASN A 118 -4.62 1.73 15.31
CA ASN A 118 -4.99 1.35 13.95
C ASN A 118 -3.85 0.72 13.12
N ASN A 119 -2.79 0.23 13.76
CA ASN A 119 -1.59 -0.34 13.13
C ASN A 119 -0.88 0.62 12.16
N ILE A 120 -1.01 1.93 12.37
CA ILE A 120 -0.47 2.97 11.50
C ILE A 120 1.03 3.15 11.75
N ILE A 121 1.81 3.32 10.67
CA ILE A 121 3.18 3.79 10.71
C ILE A 121 3.18 5.29 10.38
N ARG A 122 3.56 6.12 11.36
CA ARG A 122 3.68 7.56 11.19
C ARG A 122 4.94 8.07 11.86
N PHE A 123 5.60 9.00 11.18
CA PHE A 123 6.77 9.71 11.67
C PHE A 123 6.47 11.20 11.84
N ASN A 124 7.17 11.86 12.75
CA ASN A 124 7.18 13.32 12.85
C ASN A 124 8.23 13.93 11.93
N ASP A 125 8.34 15.26 11.92
CA ASP A 125 9.27 16.02 11.08
C ASP A 125 10.75 15.70 11.37
N LYS A 126 11.05 15.11 12.54
CA LYS A 126 12.39 14.62 12.92
C LYS A 126 12.61 13.15 12.55
N SER A 127 11.73 12.54 11.74
CA SER A 127 11.75 11.12 11.38
C SER A 127 11.66 10.17 12.56
N TYR A 128 11.07 10.59 13.69
CA TYR A 128 10.77 9.73 14.82
C TYR A 128 9.38 9.11 14.69
N PHE A 129 9.29 7.80 14.89
CA PHE A 129 8.00 7.11 14.99
C PHE A 129 7.20 7.70 16.14
N ASN A 130 5.98 8.18 15.86
CA ASN A 130 5.17 8.91 16.82
C ASN A 130 3.71 8.45 16.91
N THR A 131 3.36 7.30 16.33
CA THR A 131 2.02 6.75 16.48
C THR A 131 1.76 6.35 17.93
N SER A 132 0.53 6.60 18.38
CA SER A 132 0.09 6.25 19.72
C SER A 132 -0.07 4.74 19.92
N PHE A 133 -0.05 4.28 21.16
CA PHE A 133 -0.34 2.90 21.54
C PHE A 133 -1.80 2.51 21.22
N GLY A 134 -2.00 1.34 20.63
CA GLY A 134 -3.31 0.80 20.27
C GLY A 134 -3.97 -0.01 21.41
N LYS A 135 -4.15 0.64 22.57
CA LYS A 135 -4.67 0.02 23.80
C LYS A 135 -5.88 -0.88 23.57
N ASN A 136 -5.85 -2.08 24.13
CA ASN A 136 -6.90 -3.10 24.11
C ASN A 136 -7.25 -3.69 22.71
N LYS A 137 -6.69 -3.17 21.62
CA LYS A 137 -7.06 -3.57 20.25
C LYS A 137 -5.89 -4.16 19.48
N SER A 138 -4.72 -3.50 19.53
CA SER A 138 -3.58 -3.81 18.67
C SER A 138 -2.58 -4.73 19.37
N SER A 139 -2.16 -5.79 18.68
CA SER A 139 -1.10 -6.70 19.14
C SER A 139 -0.64 -7.58 17.99
N PHE A 140 0.57 -8.09 18.05
CA PHE A 140 0.97 -9.23 17.26
C PHE A 140 0.18 -10.47 17.72
N ASN A 141 -0.64 -11.03 16.85
CA ASN A 141 -1.56 -12.13 17.16
C ASN A 141 -1.44 -13.23 16.10
N LYS A 142 -2.07 -14.38 16.35
CA LYS A 142 -2.02 -15.55 15.48
C LYS A 142 -2.36 -15.24 14.01
N GLN A 143 -3.36 -14.40 13.77
CA GLN A 143 -3.75 -14.03 12.40
C GLN A 143 -2.67 -13.20 11.70
N ILE A 144 -2.01 -12.29 12.43
CA ILE A 144 -0.89 -11.50 11.89
C ILE A 144 0.30 -12.40 11.63
N GLU A 145 0.60 -13.33 12.53
CA GLU A 145 1.66 -14.34 12.35
C GLU A 145 1.40 -15.21 11.11
N GLU A 146 0.21 -15.74 10.93
CA GLU A 146 -0.17 -16.53 9.76
C GLU A 146 -0.05 -15.73 8.45
N ASN A 147 -0.46 -14.47 8.46
CA ASN A 147 -0.30 -13.58 7.31
C ASN A 147 1.17 -13.32 7.01
N LEU A 148 1.99 -13.10 8.04
CA LEU A 148 3.45 -12.91 7.91
C LEU A 148 4.10 -14.14 7.29
N LEU A 149 3.80 -15.34 7.80
CA LEU A 149 4.32 -16.60 7.27
C LEU A 149 4.00 -16.77 5.77
N LYS A 150 2.74 -16.59 5.39
CA LYS A 150 2.30 -16.71 4.00
C LYS A 150 2.97 -15.66 3.11
N PHE A 151 3.06 -14.42 3.58
CA PHE A 151 3.65 -13.32 2.85
C PHE A 151 5.14 -13.53 2.61
N VAL A 152 5.91 -13.85 3.66
CA VAL A 152 7.36 -14.09 3.57
C VAL A 152 7.67 -15.25 2.63
N ASN A 153 6.90 -16.34 2.72
CA ASN A 153 7.08 -17.48 1.81
C ASN A 153 6.90 -17.06 0.33
N VAL A 154 5.85 -16.30 0.02
CA VAL A 154 5.63 -15.83 -1.36
C VAL A 154 6.69 -14.80 -1.78
N LEU A 155 7.04 -13.86 -0.89
CA LEU A 155 8.06 -12.85 -1.15
C LEU A 155 9.42 -13.46 -1.51
N LYS A 156 9.82 -14.54 -0.85
CA LYS A 156 11.08 -15.26 -1.12
C LYS A 156 11.07 -16.02 -2.45
N ASN A 157 9.91 -16.44 -2.91
CA ASN A 157 9.74 -17.19 -4.16
C ASN A 157 9.45 -16.30 -5.38
N LYS A 158 9.25 -14.99 -5.19
CA LYS A 158 9.06 -14.01 -6.27
C LYS A 158 10.31 -13.16 -6.46
N ASN A 159 10.60 -12.81 -7.70
CA ASN A 159 11.66 -11.87 -8.02
C ASN A 159 11.16 -10.43 -7.80
N VAL A 160 11.35 -9.91 -6.58
CA VAL A 160 10.95 -8.55 -6.21
C VAL A 160 12.19 -7.68 -6.07
N ILE A 161 12.24 -6.58 -6.79
CA ILE A 161 13.30 -5.57 -6.72
C ILE A 161 12.75 -4.36 -5.98
N PHE A 162 13.32 -4.07 -4.82
CA PHE A 162 12.90 -2.96 -3.98
C PHE A 162 13.66 -1.68 -4.30
N SER A 163 12.96 -0.55 -4.23
CA SER A 163 13.56 0.79 -4.29
C SER A 163 12.80 1.76 -3.39
N SER A 164 13.49 2.85 -3.01
CA SER A 164 12.90 3.92 -2.21
C SER A 164 13.16 5.26 -2.87
N LYS A 165 12.43 5.51 -3.96
CA LYS A 165 12.55 6.72 -4.77
C LYS A 165 11.26 7.52 -4.71
N ASP A 166 11.38 8.84 -4.92
CA ASP A 166 10.22 9.64 -5.29
C ASP A 166 9.66 9.11 -6.61
N PHE A 167 8.33 9.18 -6.81
CA PHE A 167 7.71 8.71 -8.06
C PHE A 167 8.23 9.46 -9.29
N LYS A 168 8.69 10.71 -9.13
CA LYS A 168 9.29 11.50 -10.22
C LYS A 168 10.65 10.97 -10.67
N ASP A 169 11.36 10.29 -9.78
CA ASP A 169 12.70 9.71 -10.02
C ASP A 169 12.65 8.21 -10.32
N PHE A 170 11.44 7.63 -10.37
CA PHE A 170 11.28 6.21 -10.68
C PHE A 170 11.56 5.93 -12.16
N ASP A 171 12.21 4.80 -12.45
CA ASP A 171 12.51 4.38 -13.82
C ASP A 171 11.33 3.61 -14.44
N TYR A 172 10.49 4.33 -15.16
CA TYR A 172 9.29 3.80 -15.82
C TYR A 172 9.59 2.95 -17.06
N GLU A 173 10.79 3.08 -17.66
CA GLU A 173 11.14 2.36 -18.88
C GLU A 173 11.40 0.87 -18.65
N ASN A 174 11.74 0.48 -17.42
CA ASN A 174 12.08 -0.90 -17.10
C ASN A 174 10.88 -1.82 -16.87
N ALA A 175 9.64 -1.32 -16.90
CA ALA A 175 8.45 -2.12 -16.67
C ALA A 175 7.55 -2.19 -17.91
N ASP A 176 6.78 -3.28 -18.03
CA ASP A 176 5.77 -3.46 -19.08
C ASP A 176 4.42 -2.91 -18.64
N LEU A 177 4.09 -3.08 -17.34
CA LEU A 177 2.89 -2.54 -16.70
C LEU A 177 3.27 -1.78 -15.43
N ILE A 178 2.89 -0.51 -15.38
CA ILE A 178 3.11 0.40 -14.27
C ILE A 178 1.80 0.55 -13.47
N TYR A 179 1.81 0.17 -12.20
CA TYR A 179 0.71 0.42 -11.28
C TYR A 179 1.05 1.57 -10.34
N CYS A 180 0.13 2.53 -10.24
CA CYS A 180 0.23 3.67 -9.34
C CYS A 180 -0.99 3.72 -8.42
N ASP A 181 -0.75 3.86 -7.12
CA ASP A 181 -1.75 4.08 -6.07
C ASP A 181 -1.27 5.21 -5.15
N PRO A 182 -1.22 6.46 -5.68
CA PRO A 182 -0.73 7.60 -4.92
C PRO A 182 -1.66 7.97 -3.76
N PRO A 183 -1.23 8.82 -2.82
CA PRO A 183 -2.15 9.47 -1.90
C PRO A 183 -3.23 10.24 -2.69
N TYR A 184 -4.49 10.16 -2.26
CA TYR A 184 -5.61 10.78 -2.98
C TYR A 184 -5.81 12.23 -2.56
N LEU A 185 -5.84 13.15 -3.52
CA LEU A 185 -5.95 14.59 -3.30
C LEU A 185 -7.21 14.96 -2.50
N ILE A 186 -8.33 14.28 -2.75
CA ILE A 186 -9.66 14.57 -2.16
C ILE A 186 -10.07 13.56 -1.08
N SER A 187 -9.12 12.85 -0.46
CA SER A 187 -9.43 11.90 0.62
C SER A 187 -9.27 12.54 2.01
N ASP A 188 -9.99 12.01 3.00
CA ASP A 188 -9.80 12.34 4.43
C ASP A 188 -8.47 11.76 5.00
N ALA A 189 -7.60 11.22 4.17
CA ALA A 189 -6.39 10.56 4.63
C ALA A 189 -5.38 11.58 5.17
N VAL A 190 -4.77 11.25 6.29
CA VAL A 190 -3.77 12.03 7.06
C VAL A 190 -2.56 12.48 6.21
N TYR A 191 -2.40 11.95 5.00
CA TYR A 191 -1.33 12.31 4.08
C TYR A 191 -1.43 13.73 3.51
N ASN A 192 -2.62 14.36 3.55
CA ASN A 192 -2.84 15.71 3.04
C ASN A 192 -2.59 16.79 4.11
N GLU A 193 -2.45 16.39 5.37
CA GLU A 193 -2.06 17.29 6.44
C GLU A 193 -0.54 17.48 6.41
N LYS A 194 -0.05 18.67 6.11
CA LYS A 194 1.37 19.07 6.12
C LYS A 194 2.23 18.66 4.90
N GLY A 195 1.78 18.97 3.69
CA GLY A 195 2.63 18.92 2.49
C GLY A 195 2.88 17.51 1.95
N GLY A 196 1.92 16.58 2.13
CA GLY A 196 2.08 15.20 1.70
C GLY A 196 1.89 14.99 0.20
N TRP A 197 0.72 15.29 -0.34
CA TRP A 197 0.38 15.13 -1.76
C TRP A 197 -0.36 16.37 -2.24
N SER A 198 0.14 16.99 -3.28
CA SER A 198 -0.36 18.26 -3.80
C SER A 198 -1.08 18.09 -5.15
N LYS A 199 -1.81 19.14 -5.58
CA LYS A 199 -2.35 19.21 -6.94
C LYS A 199 -1.24 19.11 -8.00
N GLN A 200 -0.06 19.68 -7.71
CA GLN A 200 1.08 19.57 -8.62
C GLN A 200 1.58 18.14 -8.74
N ASP A 201 1.60 17.36 -7.64
CA ASP A 201 2.00 15.95 -7.69
C ASP A 201 0.99 15.11 -8.50
N ASP A 202 -0.34 15.39 -8.39
CA ASP A 202 -1.35 14.77 -9.25
C ASP A 202 -1.09 15.11 -10.74
N ALA A 203 -0.82 16.38 -11.06
CA ALA A 203 -0.55 16.83 -12.42
C ALA A 203 0.74 16.20 -12.96
N ASP A 204 1.81 16.18 -12.19
CA ASP A 204 3.09 15.58 -12.56
C ASP A 204 2.92 14.07 -12.83
N LEU A 205 2.18 13.36 -11.97
CA LEU A 205 1.91 11.93 -12.16
C LEU A 205 1.09 11.68 -13.45
N MET A 206 0.06 12.48 -13.72
CA MET A 206 -0.71 12.37 -14.96
C MET A 206 0.16 12.61 -16.21
N GLN A 207 1.08 13.58 -16.17
CA GLN A 207 2.03 13.82 -17.27
C GLN A 207 2.99 12.63 -17.46
N ILE A 208 3.50 12.05 -16.39
CA ILE A 208 4.35 10.85 -16.43
C ILE A 208 3.57 9.68 -17.08
N LEU A 209 2.32 9.47 -16.68
CA LEU A 209 1.50 8.38 -17.23
C LEU A 209 1.11 8.63 -18.72
N ASP A 210 0.92 9.89 -19.12
CA ASP A 210 0.77 10.24 -20.55
C ASP A 210 2.05 9.89 -21.34
N ALA A 211 3.25 10.15 -20.79
CA ALA A 211 4.51 9.76 -21.42
C ALA A 211 4.70 8.24 -21.45
N VAL A 212 4.35 7.52 -20.38
CA VAL A 212 4.33 6.05 -20.33
C VAL A 212 3.47 5.48 -21.47
N HIS A 213 2.28 6.06 -21.69
CA HIS A 213 1.39 5.67 -22.79
C HIS A 213 2.01 5.94 -24.15
N GLN A 214 2.60 7.13 -24.37
CA GLN A 214 3.25 7.51 -25.62
C GLN A 214 4.42 6.59 -25.97
N ASN A 215 5.14 6.08 -24.96
CA ASN A 215 6.23 5.11 -25.10
C ASN A 215 5.74 3.65 -25.27
N GLY A 216 4.44 3.44 -25.49
CA GLY A 216 3.86 2.11 -25.74
C GLY A 216 3.81 1.19 -24.52
N LYS A 217 4.00 1.73 -23.31
CA LYS A 217 3.92 0.99 -22.04
C LYS A 217 2.50 1.01 -21.49
N MET A 218 2.16 0.00 -20.70
CA MET A 218 0.87 -0.08 -20.01
C MET A 218 0.94 0.61 -18.65
N PHE A 219 -0.17 1.27 -18.26
CA PHE A 219 -0.32 1.74 -16.91
C PHE A 219 -1.72 1.46 -16.34
N ALA A 220 -1.80 1.39 -15.01
CA ALA A 220 -3.02 1.34 -14.24
C ALA A 220 -2.89 2.29 -13.03
N LEU A 221 -3.78 3.27 -12.93
CA LEU A 221 -3.83 4.25 -11.85
C LEU A 221 -5.06 4.01 -10.97
N SER A 222 -4.86 3.64 -9.71
CA SER A 222 -5.93 3.69 -8.69
C SER A 222 -6.05 5.12 -8.16
N ASN A 223 -7.26 5.66 -8.11
CA ASN A 223 -7.51 6.98 -7.52
C ASN A 223 -8.99 7.16 -7.16
N VAL A 224 -9.33 8.30 -6.57
CA VAL A 224 -10.69 8.69 -6.21
C VAL A 224 -11.10 9.92 -7.04
N ILE A 225 -12.15 9.77 -7.86
CA ILE A 225 -12.69 10.89 -8.65
C ILE A 225 -13.67 11.73 -7.83
N GLU A 226 -14.47 11.09 -6.97
CA GLU A 226 -15.45 11.77 -6.13
C GLU A 226 -15.40 11.24 -4.69
N HIS A 227 -15.40 12.14 -3.71
CA HIS A 227 -15.45 11.80 -2.29
C HIS A 227 -16.28 12.84 -1.52
N LYS A 228 -17.40 12.41 -0.92
CA LYS A 228 -18.28 13.26 -0.09
C LYS A 228 -18.70 14.57 -0.79
N GLY A 229 -18.97 14.52 -2.09
CA GLY A 229 -19.35 15.66 -2.89
C GLY A 229 -18.19 16.52 -3.41
N LEU A 230 -16.95 16.23 -3.01
CA LEU A 230 -15.76 16.84 -3.62
C LEU A 230 -15.38 16.04 -4.86
N VAL A 231 -15.03 16.71 -5.94
CA VAL A 231 -14.63 16.10 -7.21
C VAL A 231 -13.22 16.56 -7.56
N ASN A 232 -12.36 15.61 -7.93
CA ASN A 232 -11.08 15.91 -8.57
C ASN A 232 -11.31 16.13 -10.06
N GLU A 233 -11.63 17.38 -10.42
CA GLU A 233 -12.01 17.75 -11.79
C GLU A 233 -10.89 17.52 -12.79
N GLU A 234 -9.63 17.77 -12.42
CA GLU A 234 -8.46 17.58 -13.29
C GLU A 234 -8.28 16.09 -13.62
N LEU A 235 -8.34 15.22 -12.61
CA LEU A 235 -8.29 13.78 -12.80
C LEU A 235 -9.48 13.27 -13.63
N ARG A 236 -10.68 13.79 -13.37
CA ARG A 236 -11.90 13.41 -14.11
C ARG A 236 -11.78 13.74 -15.59
N GLU A 237 -11.28 14.92 -15.94
CA GLU A 237 -11.08 15.31 -17.35
C GLU A 237 -9.95 14.51 -17.98
N TRP A 238 -8.83 14.34 -17.29
CA TRP A 238 -7.70 13.55 -17.79
C TRP A 238 -8.08 12.09 -18.04
N SER A 239 -8.88 11.48 -17.17
CA SER A 239 -9.31 10.09 -17.27
C SER A 239 -10.15 9.77 -18.51
N LYS A 240 -10.78 10.78 -19.15
CA LYS A 240 -11.54 10.60 -20.40
C LYS A 240 -10.69 10.13 -21.58
N LYS A 241 -9.37 10.32 -21.53
CA LYS A 241 -8.42 9.81 -22.53
C LYS A 241 -8.28 8.28 -22.48
N TYR A 242 -8.69 7.64 -21.39
CA TYR A 242 -8.34 6.28 -21.01
C TYR A 242 -9.57 5.46 -20.58
N ASN A 243 -9.37 4.17 -20.28
CA ASN A 243 -10.43 3.32 -19.77
C ASN A 243 -10.58 3.52 -18.25
N THR A 244 -11.78 3.85 -17.78
CA THR A 244 -12.07 4.03 -16.35
C THR A 244 -13.02 2.96 -15.86
N ILE A 245 -12.57 2.19 -14.87
CA ILE A 245 -13.32 1.12 -14.22
C ILE A 245 -13.64 1.56 -12.79
N VAL A 246 -14.91 1.60 -12.43
CA VAL A 246 -15.34 1.95 -11.07
C VAL A 246 -15.18 0.72 -10.16
N LEU A 247 -14.46 0.91 -9.05
CA LEU A 247 -14.28 -0.13 -8.03
C LEU A 247 -15.43 -0.05 -7.01
N SER A 248 -16.18 -1.12 -6.86
CA SER A 248 -17.28 -1.18 -5.90
C SER A 248 -16.77 -1.71 -4.56
N LYS A 249 -16.87 -0.91 -3.49
CA LYS A 249 -16.78 -1.47 -2.14
C LYS A 249 -18.07 -2.24 -1.86
N THR A 250 -18.06 -3.57 -1.99
CA THR A 250 -19.16 -4.42 -1.55
C THR A 250 -19.28 -4.32 -0.03
N TYR A 251 -20.18 -3.46 0.45
CA TYR A 251 -20.69 -3.52 1.82
C TYR A 251 -21.68 -4.70 1.92
N SER A 252 -21.20 -5.94 1.86
CA SER A 252 -21.97 -7.07 2.35
C SER A 252 -21.99 -6.98 3.88
N ASN A 253 -23.14 -6.59 4.45
CA ASN A 253 -23.54 -6.56 5.86
C ASN A 253 -23.71 -5.17 6.51
N CYS A 254 -24.34 -4.21 5.82
CA CYS A 254 -25.02 -3.11 6.50
C CYS A 254 -26.37 -2.86 5.86
N SER A 255 -27.33 -3.75 6.14
CA SER A 255 -28.77 -3.43 6.08
C SER A 255 -29.06 -2.52 7.25
N TYR A 256 -28.90 -1.25 7.12
CA TYR A 256 -29.57 -0.14 7.84
C TYR A 256 -28.74 1.14 7.63
N ASN A 257 -29.43 2.11 7.09
CA ASN A 257 -29.00 3.47 6.75
C ASN A 257 -28.37 3.61 5.36
N LEU A 258 -29.22 3.77 4.36
CA LEU A 258 -28.94 4.56 3.17
C LEU A 258 -28.58 5.98 3.64
N LYS A 259 -27.29 6.20 3.87
CA LYS A 259 -26.76 7.53 4.13
C LYS A 259 -26.83 8.33 2.84
N THR A 260 -27.16 9.59 2.98
CA THR A 260 -27.46 10.56 1.93
C THR A 260 -26.44 10.56 0.78
N LYS A 261 -26.83 10.99 -0.42
CA LYS A 261 -25.98 11.16 -1.63
C LYS A 261 -24.61 11.85 -1.38
N SER A 262 -24.48 12.60 -0.29
CA SER A 262 -23.26 13.32 0.13
C SER A 262 -22.13 12.46 0.72
N GLU A 263 -22.32 11.14 0.90
CA GLU A 263 -21.31 10.25 1.48
C GLU A 263 -20.69 9.26 0.48
N LYS A 264 -20.97 9.43 -0.81
CA LYS A 264 -20.49 8.52 -1.85
C LYS A 264 -19.01 8.77 -2.15
N THR A 265 -18.20 7.71 -2.12
CA THR A 265 -16.83 7.69 -2.63
C THR A 265 -16.80 6.89 -3.92
N GLN A 266 -16.27 7.47 -4.99
CA GLN A 266 -16.07 6.80 -6.27
C GLN A 266 -14.57 6.53 -6.44
N GLU A 267 -14.15 5.33 -6.05
CA GLU A 267 -12.81 4.82 -6.28
C GLU A 267 -12.75 4.14 -7.65
N VAL A 268 -11.72 4.42 -8.43
CA VAL A 268 -11.57 3.96 -9.80
C VAL A 268 -10.20 3.35 -10.04
N ILE A 269 -10.10 2.52 -11.09
CA ILE A 269 -8.85 2.19 -11.75
C ILE A 269 -8.89 2.70 -13.19
N ILE A 270 -7.90 3.49 -13.59
CA ILE A 270 -7.77 4.10 -14.92
C ILE A 270 -6.63 3.39 -15.64
N THR A 271 -6.89 2.86 -16.85
CA THR A 271 -5.89 2.09 -17.62
C THR A 271 -5.82 2.58 -19.07
N ASN A 272 -4.64 2.56 -19.66
CA ASN A 272 -4.45 2.82 -21.09
C ASN A 272 -4.59 1.55 -21.97
N PHE A 273 -5.05 0.45 -21.41
CA PHE A 273 -5.34 -0.82 -22.11
C PHE A 273 -6.75 -1.31 -21.73
N LYS A 274 -7.32 -2.18 -22.56
CA LYS A 274 -8.61 -2.82 -22.28
C LYS A 274 -8.41 -4.06 -21.42
N ARG A 275 -9.38 -4.37 -20.57
CA ARG A 275 -9.42 -5.60 -19.78
C ARG A 275 -9.50 -6.83 -20.71
N ASN A 276 -8.70 -7.88 -20.42
CA ASN A 276 -8.57 -9.05 -21.28
C ASN A 276 -9.79 -9.98 -21.33
N ASP A 277 -10.73 -9.88 -20.38
CA ASP A 277 -11.92 -10.75 -20.29
C ASP A 277 -13.07 -10.37 -21.26
N LEU A 278 -12.86 -9.42 -22.19
CA LEU A 278 -13.76 -9.15 -23.32
C LEU A 278 -13.36 -9.88 -24.61
N ILE A 279 -12.45 -10.87 -24.54
CA ILE A 279 -11.95 -11.61 -25.72
C ILE A 279 -12.51 -13.05 -25.80
N GLU A 280 -13.39 -13.49 -24.89
CA GLU A 280 -14.08 -14.78 -25.02
C GLU A 280 -15.59 -14.61 -25.20
N GLU A 281 -16.01 -14.05 -26.33
CA GLU A 281 -17.26 -14.37 -27.01
C GLU A 281 -16.93 -14.75 -28.44
N TRP A 282 -16.64 -16.04 -28.64
CA TRP A 282 -16.78 -16.75 -29.91
C TRP A 282 -17.45 -18.08 -29.68
#